data_e5f0081dda703ba2fb84239a3de18a41
#
_entry.id   e5f0081dda703ba2fb84239a3de18a41
#
_cell.length_a   1.000
_cell.length_b   1.000
_cell.length_c   1.000
_cell.angle_alpha   90.00
_cell.angle_beta   90.00
_cell.angle_gamma   90.00
#
_symmetry.space_group_name_H-M   'P 1'
#
loop_
_entity.id
_entity.type
_entity.pdbx_description
1 polymer ?
#
loop_
_entity_poly.entity_id
_entity_poly.type
_entity_poly.pdbx_seq_one_letter_code
_entity_poly.pdbx_strand_id
1 'polypeptide(L)'
;WPPVSPGIFMTLYLAPMEGLLDFVLRDVLTRTKGIDLCVSEFIRVSGTLLPDHVFRRIVPELDHGGCTPSGVPVRAQLLGSDPACLAENAAKLAALRPAGIDLNFGCPAKGVNRHRGGAVLLDEPELIAEIVAAVRRAVPRHLPVSAKMRLGYNDGTRALECALAIAGGGADELDVDARSPGAG
;
A
#
# COMPACT_ATOMS: atom_id res chain seq x y z
N TRP A 1 25.70 -3.87 14.85
CA TRP A 1 25.20 -2.64 14.21
C TRP A 1 25.93 -1.48 14.86
N PRO A 2 26.43 -0.50 14.12
CA PRO A 2 26.96 0.72 14.72
C PRO A 2 25.82 1.46 15.45
N PRO A 3 26.09 2.17 16.55
CA PRO A 3 25.09 2.94 17.26
C PRO A 3 24.50 3.99 16.30
N VAL A 4 23.16 4.02 16.20
CA VAL A 4 22.43 5.03 15.42
C VAL A 4 22.72 6.39 16.04
N SER A 5 23.15 7.36 15.23
CA SER A 5 23.39 8.73 15.70
C SER A 5 22.14 9.30 16.39
N PRO A 6 22.29 10.06 17.49
CA PRO A 6 21.16 10.65 18.18
C PRO A 6 20.37 11.56 17.21
N GLY A 7 19.12 11.20 16.91
CA GLY A 7 18.22 11.98 16.05
C GLY A 7 17.70 11.27 14.79
N ILE A 8 18.16 10.06 14.46
CA ILE A 8 17.54 9.26 13.38
C ILE A 8 16.50 8.35 14.01
N PHE A 9 15.23 8.73 13.91
CA PHE A 9 14.11 7.85 14.22
C PHE A 9 13.91 6.92 13.03
N MET A 10 14.15 5.62 13.22
CA MET A 10 13.92 4.60 12.22
C MET A 10 12.55 3.96 12.50
N THR A 11 11.60 4.10 11.57
CA THR A 11 10.29 3.45 11.63
C THR A 11 10.38 2.07 11.00
N LEU A 12 10.01 1.03 11.73
CA LEU A 12 10.01 -0.34 11.22
C LEU A 12 8.61 -0.70 10.70
N TYR A 13 8.51 -0.93 9.40
CA TYR A 13 7.27 -1.33 8.74
C TYR A 13 7.22 -2.84 8.52
N LEU A 14 6.09 -3.44 8.88
CA LEU A 14 5.75 -4.79 8.48
C LEU A 14 5.10 -4.75 7.09
N ALA A 15 5.90 -5.10 6.07
CA ALA A 15 5.50 -5.02 4.67
C ALA A 15 4.42 -6.06 4.30
N PRO A 16 3.51 -5.75 3.37
CA PRO A 16 2.47 -6.68 2.94
C PRO A 16 3.06 -7.90 2.22
N MET A 17 2.52 -9.08 2.51
CA MET A 17 2.87 -10.34 1.84
C MET A 17 1.60 -11.12 1.55
N GLU A 18 1.17 -11.08 0.28
CA GLU A 18 -0.06 -11.76 -0.18
C GLU A 18 -0.04 -13.25 0.13
N GLY A 19 -1.12 -13.76 0.72
CA GLY A 19 -1.28 -15.15 1.11
C GLY A 19 -0.46 -15.59 2.33
N LEU A 20 0.25 -14.66 2.99
CA LEU A 20 1.06 -14.96 4.17
C LEU A 20 0.76 -14.03 5.33
N LEU A 21 0.80 -12.71 5.13
CA LEU A 21 0.67 -11.73 6.20
C LEU A 21 -0.79 -11.33 6.41
N ASP A 22 -1.62 -12.28 6.78
CA ASP A 22 -2.99 -12.04 7.20
C ASP A 22 -3.06 -11.33 8.57
N PHE A 23 -4.27 -11.03 9.03
CA PHE A 23 -4.47 -10.32 10.30
C PHE A 23 -3.98 -11.14 11.51
N VAL A 24 -4.01 -12.48 11.43
CA VAL A 24 -3.52 -13.35 12.51
C VAL A 24 -2.01 -13.23 12.65
N LEU A 25 -1.29 -13.30 11.52
CA LEU A 25 0.17 -13.18 11.55
C LEU A 25 0.59 -11.74 11.90
N ARG A 26 -0.14 -10.71 11.46
CA ARG A 26 0.09 -9.31 11.90
C ARG A 26 -0.04 -9.18 13.42
N ASP A 27 -1.10 -9.77 14.02
CA ASP A 27 -1.27 -9.76 15.48
C ASP A 27 -0.10 -10.45 16.19
N VAL A 28 0.27 -11.67 15.76
CA VAL A 28 1.37 -12.44 16.39
C VAL A 28 2.70 -11.67 16.31
N LEU A 29 3.06 -11.15 15.14
CA LEU A 29 4.34 -10.45 14.95
C LEU A 29 4.41 -9.14 15.72
N THR A 30 3.31 -8.38 15.79
CA THR A 30 3.30 -7.10 16.51
C THR A 30 3.38 -7.25 18.03
N ARG A 31 3.03 -8.42 18.59
CA ARG A 31 3.23 -8.73 20.01
C ARG A 31 4.70 -8.81 20.41
N THR A 32 5.62 -9.06 19.47
CA THR A 32 7.07 -9.12 19.74
C THR A 32 7.67 -7.74 20.02
N LYS A 33 6.94 -6.67 19.74
CA LYS A 33 7.34 -5.24 19.79
C LYS A 33 8.40 -4.89 18.74
N GLY A 34 8.60 -3.59 18.55
CA GLY A 34 9.58 -3.05 17.60
C GLY A 34 9.03 -2.85 16.17
N ILE A 35 7.79 -3.25 15.87
CA ILE A 35 7.08 -2.91 14.64
C ILE A 35 6.24 -1.66 14.93
N ASP A 36 6.42 -0.62 14.13
CA ASP A 36 5.74 0.67 14.31
C ASP A 36 4.49 0.81 13.46
N LEU A 37 4.45 0.11 12.32
CA LEU A 37 3.35 0.16 11.36
C LEU A 37 3.24 -1.15 10.59
N CYS A 38 2.02 -1.58 10.32
CA CYS A 38 1.73 -2.69 9.39
C CYS A 38 1.07 -2.16 8.13
N VAL A 39 1.33 -2.82 6.99
CA VAL A 39 0.54 -2.68 5.77
C VAL A 39 -0.15 -4.01 5.49
N SER A 40 -1.46 -3.99 5.24
CA SER A 40 -2.24 -5.19 5.00
C SER A 40 -1.91 -5.85 3.66
N GLU A 41 -2.32 -7.09 3.48
CA GLU A 41 -2.45 -7.67 2.14
C GLU A 41 -3.34 -6.77 1.28
N PHE A 42 -3.13 -6.79 -0.04
CA PHE A 42 -3.88 -5.89 -0.90
C PHE A 42 -5.35 -6.30 -1.07
N ILE A 43 -6.19 -5.30 -1.12
CA ILE A 43 -7.60 -5.40 -1.49
C ILE A 43 -7.70 -5.08 -2.97
N ARG A 44 -8.10 -6.08 -3.77
CA ARG A 44 -8.23 -5.89 -5.22
C ARG A 44 -9.47 -5.09 -5.56
N VAL A 45 -9.28 -3.99 -6.29
CA VAL A 45 -10.33 -3.14 -6.86
C VAL A 45 -10.38 -3.39 -8.37
N SER A 46 -11.51 -3.89 -8.86
CA SER A 46 -11.70 -4.25 -10.27
C SER A 46 -13.06 -3.77 -10.77
N GLY A 47 -13.14 -2.47 -11.13
CA GLY A 47 -14.29 -1.88 -11.81
C GLY A 47 -15.57 -1.73 -10.98
N THR A 48 -15.56 -1.98 -9.68
CA THR A 48 -16.73 -1.87 -8.80
C THR A 48 -16.40 -1.26 -7.45
N LEU A 49 -17.38 -0.57 -6.87
CA LEU A 49 -17.32 -0.12 -5.48
C LEU A 49 -17.55 -1.32 -4.55
N LEU A 50 -16.54 -1.68 -3.78
CA LEU A 50 -16.56 -2.83 -2.89
C LEU A 50 -17.46 -2.58 -1.67
N PRO A 51 -18.21 -3.59 -1.20
CA PRO A 51 -18.95 -3.49 0.06
C PRO A 51 -18.02 -3.59 1.27
N ASP A 52 -18.41 -3.00 2.40
CA ASP A 52 -17.60 -2.88 3.62
C ASP A 52 -17.03 -4.22 4.12
N HIS A 53 -17.81 -5.31 3.97
CA HIS A 53 -17.38 -6.62 4.44
C HIS A 53 -16.14 -7.15 3.69
N VAL A 54 -15.87 -6.69 2.47
CA VAL A 54 -14.65 -7.05 1.72
C VAL A 54 -13.43 -6.41 2.35
N PHE A 55 -13.53 -5.13 2.74
CA PHE A 55 -12.46 -4.44 3.46
C PHE A 55 -12.19 -5.10 4.81
N ARG A 56 -13.24 -5.34 5.60
CA ARG A 56 -13.15 -5.94 6.94
C ARG A 56 -12.63 -7.37 6.93
N ARG A 57 -12.88 -8.13 5.87
CA ARG A 57 -12.35 -9.50 5.74
C ARG A 57 -10.84 -9.52 5.66
N ILE A 58 -10.23 -8.55 4.97
CA ILE A 58 -8.76 -8.48 4.78
C ILE A 58 -8.11 -7.67 5.91
N VAL A 59 -8.81 -6.66 6.40
CA VAL A 59 -8.36 -5.75 7.45
C VAL A 59 -9.39 -5.68 8.57
N PRO A 60 -9.58 -6.74 9.37
CA PRO A 60 -10.52 -6.72 10.50
C PRO A 60 -10.14 -5.70 11.58
N GLU A 61 -8.90 -5.22 11.57
CA GLU A 61 -8.43 -4.12 12.43
C GLU A 61 -9.25 -2.82 12.23
N LEU A 62 -9.98 -2.68 11.12
CA LEU A 62 -10.92 -1.57 10.90
C LEU A 62 -12.03 -1.51 11.96
N ASP A 63 -12.39 -2.64 12.57
CA ASP A 63 -13.37 -2.71 13.67
C ASP A 63 -12.76 -2.35 15.03
N HIS A 64 -11.43 -2.19 15.07
CA HIS A 64 -10.65 -1.94 16.29
C HIS A 64 -9.81 -0.66 16.17
N GLY A 65 -10.32 0.35 15.47
CA GLY A 65 -9.66 1.65 15.32
C GLY A 65 -8.44 1.64 14.39
N GLY A 66 -8.37 0.68 13.46
CA GLY A 66 -7.28 0.57 12.49
C GLY A 66 -5.95 0.07 13.09
N CYS A 67 -6.01 -0.63 14.21
CA CYS A 67 -4.82 -1.14 14.91
C CYS A 67 -4.93 -2.65 15.18
N THR A 68 -3.77 -3.32 15.24
CA THR A 68 -3.68 -4.69 15.75
C THR A 68 -4.07 -4.75 17.24
N PRO A 69 -4.38 -5.91 17.82
CA PRO A 69 -4.64 -6.05 19.26
C PRO A 69 -3.51 -5.53 20.16
N SER A 70 -2.27 -5.52 19.68
CA SER A 70 -1.12 -4.93 20.39
C SER A 70 -0.98 -3.42 20.22
N GLY A 71 -1.90 -2.77 19.49
CA GLY A 71 -1.95 -1.32 19.30
C GLY A 71 -1.10 -0.78 18.13
N VAL A 72 -0.54 -1.66 17.29
CA VAL A 72 0.22 -1.23 16.12
C VAL A 72 -0.74 -0.83 14.99
N PRO A 73 -0.61 0.38 14.42
CA PRO A 73 -1.48 0.87 13.35
C PRO A 73 -1.35 0.03 12.07
N VAL A 74 -2.46 -0.10 11.33
CA VAL A 74 -2.53 -0.86 10.08
C VAL A 74 -3.03 0.02 8.95
N ARG A 75 -2.21 0.21 7.91
CA ARG A 75 -2.64 0.78 6.63
C ARG A 75 -3.31 -0.29 5.79
N ALA A 76 -4.43 0.05 5.18
CA ALA A 76 -5.12 -0.84 4.26
C ALA A 76 -4.60 -0.61 2.84
N GLN A 77 -4.09 -1.67 2.18
CA GLN A 77 -3.52 -1.56 0.85
C GLN A 77 -4.57 -1.85 -0.22
N LEU A 78 -4.66 -0.97 -1.22
CA LEU A 78 -5.48 -1.14 -2.42
C LEU A 78 -4.61 -1.52 -3.64
N LEU A 79 -5.18 -2.34 -4.53
CA LEU A 79 -4.56 -2.71 -5.79
C LEU A 79 -5.59 -2.61 -6.91
N GLY A 80 -5.27 -1.89 -7.96
CA GLY A 80 -6.11 -1.70 -9.15
C GLY A 80 -5.42 -0.78 -10.16
N SER A 81 -6.11 -0.48 -11.28
CA SER A 81 -5.57 0.34 -12.37
C SER A 81 -6.52 1.46 -12.83
N ASP A 82 -7.76 1.48 -12.35
CA ASP A 82 -8.73 2.52 -12.69
C ASP A 82 -8.69 3.64 -11.64
N PRO A 83 -8.25 4.87 -11.99
CA PRO A 83 -8.13 5.96 -11.03
C PRO A 83 -9.45 6.34 -10.33
N ALA A 84 -10.56 6.35 -11.08
CA ALA A 84 -11.86 6.73 -10.53
C ALA A 84 -12.38 5.66 -9.57
N CYS A 85 -12.33 4.40 -9.97
CA CYS A 85 -12.76 3.28 -9.15
C CYS A 85 -11.90 3.14 -7.87
N LEU A 86 -10.58 3.34 -7.97
CA LEU A 86 -9.68 3.35 -6.80
C LEU A 86 -10.01 4.51 -5.87
N ALA A 87 -10.29 5.70 -6.39
CA ALA A 87 -10.65 6.87 -5.59
C ALA A 87 -11.96 6.65 -4.81
N GLU A 88 -12.99 6.09 -5.44
CA GLU A 88 -14.27 5.77 -4.79
C GLU A 88 -14.08 4.73 -3.68
N ASN A 89 -13.32 3.67 -3.94
CA ASN A 89 -13.01 2.64 -2.94
C ASN A 89 -12.16 3.20 -1.79
N ALA A 90 -11.18 4.07 -2.09
CA ALA A 90 -10.37 4.72 -1.09
C ALA A 90 -11.18 5.67 -0.20
N ALA A 91 -12.11 6.45 -0.76
CA ALA A 91 -13.01 7.30 0.01
C ALA A 91 -13.88 6.48 0.97
N LYS A 92 -14.44 5.37 0.48
CA LYS A 92 -15.24 4.45 1.28
C LYS A 92 -14.42 3.78 2.38
N LEU A 93 -13.21 3.31 2.05
CA LEU A 93 -12.28 2.71 3.01
C LEU A 93 -11.85 3.73 4.08
N ALA A 94 -11.60 4.99 3.71
CA ALA A 94 -11.24 6.05 4.64
C ALA A 94 -12.33 6.28 5.71
N ALA A 95 -13.61 6.13 5.36
CA ALA A 95 -14.72 6.21 6.32
C ALA A 95 -14.69 5.10 7.38
N LEU A 96 -14.03 3.99 7.12
CA LEU A 96 -13.82 2.87 8.06
C LEU A 96 -12.60 3.10 8.99
N ARG A 97 -11.90 4.21 8.86
CA ARG A 97 -10.81 4.68 9.74
C ARG A 97 -9.60 3.73 9.83
N PRO A 98 -8.98 3.30 8.70
CA PRO A 98 -7.67 2.69 8.75
C PRO A 98 -6.63 3.69 9.28
N ALA A 99 -5.43 3.23 9.63
CA ALA A 99 -4.32 4.12 9.97
C ALA A 99 -3.74 4.87 8.75
N GLY A 100 -4.13 4.50 7.55
CA GLY A 100 -3.78 5.09 6.28
C GLY A 100 -4.23 4.21 5.13
N ILE A 101 -4.07 4.69 3.91
CA ILE A 101 -4.32 3.93 2.68
C ILE A 101 -3.00 3.79 1.95
N ASP A 102 -2.68 2.58 1.51
CA ASP A 102 -1.51 2.28 0.71
C ASP A 102 -1.90 1.83 -0.70
N LEU A 103 -1.10 2.16 -1.70
CA LEU A 103 -1.30 1.78 -3.10
C LEU A 103 -0.22 0.81 -3.57
N ASN A 104 -0.64 -0.32 -4.14
CA ASN A 104 0.28 -1.36 -4.59
C ASN A 104 0.65 -1.20 -6.08
N PHE A 105 1.90 -0.80 -6.34
CA PHE A 105 2.53 -0.79 -7.66
C PHE A 105 3.69 -1.77 -7.77
N GLY A 106 3.75 -2.78 -6.88
CA GLY A 106 4.90 -3.68 -6.78
C GLY A 106 4.59 -5.16 -6.92
N CYS A 107 3.33 -5.59 -6.95
CA CYS A 107 2.97 -7.01 -7.00
C CYS A 107 3.39 -7.63 -8.35
N PRO A 108 4.28 -8.67 -8.37
CA PRO A 108 4.75 -9.29 -9.60
C PRO A 108 3.85 -10.43 -10.08
N ALA A 109 2.81 -10.80 -9.34
CA ALA A 109 2.00 -11.97 -9.62
C ALA A 109 1.35 -11.90 -11.01
N LYS A 110 1.51 -12.93 -11.82
CA LYS A 110 0.99 -13.01 -13.20
C LYS A 110 -0.51 -12.74 -13.28
N GLY A 111 -1.29 -13.25 -12.31
CA GLY A 111 -2.73 -13.03 -12.26
C GLY A 111 -3.12 -11.56 -11.93
N VAL A 112 -2.26 -10.82 -11.26
CA VAL A 112 -2.43 -9.39 -10.99
C VAL A 112 -2.08 -8.58 -12.24
N ASN A 113 -0.91 -8.82 -12.81
CA ASN A 113 -0.39 -8.08 -13.95
C ASN A 113 -1.21 -8.27 -15.22
N ARG A 114 -1.79 -9.48 -15.44
CA ARG A 114 -2.72 -9.76 -16.56
C ARG A 114 -3.93 -8.82 -16.56
N HIS A 115 -4.35 -8.36 -15.39
CA HIS A 115 -5.46 -7.42 -15.22
C HIS A 115 -4.98 -5.98 -15.01
N ARG A 116 -3.78 -5.65 -15.49
CA ARG A 116 -3.15 -4.33 -15.44
C ARG A 116 -3.02 -3.75 -14.03
N GLY A 117 -2.84 -4.58 -12.99
CA GLY A 117 -2.58 -4.13 -11.62
C GLY A 117 -1.16 -4.47 -11.16
N GLY A 118 -0.69 -3.86 -10.08
CA GLY A 118 0.62 -4.13 -9.50
C GLY A 118 1.79 -3.65 -10.35
N ALA A 119 2.85 -4.46 -10.46
CA ALA A 119 4.14 -4.04 -11.03
C ALA A 119 4.08 -3.65 -12.52
N VAL A 120 3.14 -4.17 -13.30
CA VAL A 120 3.00 -3.80 -14.71
C VAL A 120 2.71 -2.30 -14.90
N LEU A 121 2.13 -1.63 -13.91
CA LEU A 121 1.87 -0.19 -13.97
C LEU A 121 3.17 0.63 -13.94
N LEU A 122 4.30 0.05 -13.54
CA LEU A 122 5.60 0.73 -13.59
C LEU A 122 6.09 1.02 -15.02
N ASP A 123 5.45 0.46 -16.02
CA ASP A 123 5.65 0.83 -17.42
C ASP A 123 4.81 2.06 -17.84
N GLU A 124 3.89 2.55 -16.96
CA GLU A 124 2.95 3.63 -17.23
C GLU A 124 2.95 4.69 -16.09
N PRO A 125 4.05 5.45 -15.87
CA PRO A 125 4.14 6.42 -14.76
C PRO A 125 3.08 7.51 -14.79
N GLU A 126 2.60 7.91 -15.96
CA GLU A 126 1.51 8.87 -16.10
C GLU A 126 0.22 8.34 -15.45
N LEU A 127 -0.11 7.07 -15.68
CA LEU A 127 -1.26 6.42 -15.05
C LEU A 127 -1.06 6.28 -13.53
N ILE A 128 0.16 6.00 -13.08
CA ILE A 128 0.48 5.99 -11.64
C ILE A 128 0.20 7.36 -11.03
N ALA A 129 0.65 8.47 -11.66
CA ALA A 129 0.38 9.82 -11.18
C ALA A 129 -1.13 10.12 -11.10
N GLU A 130 -1.90 9.71 -12.12
CA GLU A 130 -3.36 9.87 -12.14
C GLU A 130 -4.04 9.11 -11.00
N ILE A 131 -3.66 7.84 -10.77
CA ILE A 131 -4.19 7.00 -9.68
C ILE A 131 -3.90 7.65 -8.33
N VAL A 132 -2.65 8.01 -8.07
CA VAL A 132 -2.25 8.61 -6.79
C VAL A 132 -2.99 9.92 -6.56
N ALA A 133 -3.05 10.79 -7.57
CA ALA A 133 -3.75 12.07 -7.48
C ALA A 133 -5.27 11.90 -7.26
N ALA A 134 -5.90 10.93 -7.91
CA ALA A 134 -7.31 10.64 -7.73
C ALA A 134 -7.60 10.16 -6.30
N VAL A 135 -6.82 9.19 -5.81
CA VAL A 135 -6.94 8.67 -4.44
C VAL A 135 -6.65 9.76 -3.41
N ARG A 136 -5.58 10.55 -3.59
CA ARG A 136 -5.23 11.63 -2.64
C ARG A 136 -6.34 12.69 -2.53
N ARG A 137 -7.02 13.02 -3.64
CA ARG A 137 -8.16 13.96 -3.62
C ARG A 137 -9.38 13.39 -2.90
N ALA A 138 -9.61 12.08 -3.01
CA ALA A 138 -10.77 11.40 -2.44
C ALA A 138 -10.62 11.10 -0.93
N VAL A 139 -9.39 10.99 -0.44
CA VAL A 139 -9.08 10.65 0.94
C VAL A 139 -8.90 11.93 1.78
N PRO A 140 -9.47 12.02 3.00
CA PRO A 140 -9.26 13.17 3.89
C PRO A 140 -7.78 13.48 4.13
N ARG A 141 -7.41 14.75 4.23
CA ARG A 141 -6.01 15.20 4.36
C ARG A 141 -5.28 14.68 5.59
N HIS A 142 -6.00 14.41 6.67
CA HIS A 142 -5.41 13.88 7.89
C HIS A 142 -5.09 12.38 7.83
N LEU A 143 -5.60 11.67 6.82
CA LEU A 143 -5.34 10.26 6.61
C LEU A 143 -4.21 10.10 5.58
N PRO A 144 -3.05 9.49 5.96
CA PRO A 144 -1.93 9.30 5.04
C PRO A 144 -2.30 8.44 3.83
N VAL A 145 -1.76 8.80 2.67
CA VAL A 145 -1.77 7.99 1.46
C VAL A 145 -0.33 7.66 1.11
N SER A 146 0.03 6.38 1.18
CA SER A 146 1.33 5.87 0.77
C SER A 146 1.24 5.05 -0.50
N ALA A 147 2.38 4.79 -1.10
CA ALA A 147 2.48 3.87 -2.23
C ALA A 147 3.70 2.96 -2.08
N LYS A 148 3.57 1.71 -2.50
CA LYS A 148 4.64 0.74 -2.54
C LYS A 148 4.94 0.36 -3.97
N MET A 149 6.21 0.51 -4.41
CA MET A 149 6.67 0.13 -5.74
C MET A 149 7.87 -0.80 -5.70
N ARG A 150 8.18 -1.44 -6.82
CA ARG A 150 9.47 -2.06 -7.12
C ARG A 150 10.31 -1.12 -7.97
N LEU A 151 11.57 -1.50 -8.24
CA LEU A 151 12.43 -0.76 -9.16
C LEU A 151 11.93 -0.80 -10.61
N GLY A 152 11.08 -1.77 -10.99
CA GLY A 152 10.45 -1.87 -12.32
C GLY A 152 9.74 -3.20 -12.52
N TYR A 153 9.02 -3.33 -13.62
CA TYR A 153 8.35 -4.58 -14.03
C TYR A 153 9.29 -5.48 -14.81
N ASN A 154 9.80 -5.01 -15.95
CA ASN A 154 10.75 -5.73 -16.79
C ASN A 154 12.21 -5.30 -16.52
N ASP A 155 12.43 -4.03 -16.30
CA ASP A 155 13.72 -3.43 -15.94
C ASP A 155 13.53 -2.23 -15.01
N GLY A 156 14.63 -1.67 -14.50
CA GLY A 156 14.62 -0.55 -13.56
C GLY A 156 14.77 0.84 -14.19
N THR A 157 14.72 0.96 -15.51
CA THR A 157 15.04 2.22 -16.20
C THR A 157 14.08 3.35 -15.86
N ARG A 158 12.81 3.03 -15.58
CA ARG A 158 11.77 4.00 -15.23
C ARG A 158 11.54 4.17 -13.71
N ALA A 159 12.39 3.56 -12.86
CA ALA A 159 12.18 3.61 -11.40
C ALA A 159 12.07 5.04 -10.85
N LEU A 160 12.98 5.93 -11.27
CA LEU A 160 12.95 7.33 -10.85
C LEU A 160 11.71 8.06 -11.36
N GLU A 161 11.32 7.81 -12.60
CA GLU A 161 10.13 8.41 -13.22
C GLU A 161 8.85 8.00 -12.46
N CYS A 162 8.72 6.71 -12.11
CA CYS A 162 7.61 6.21 -11.31
C CYS A 162 7.61 6.83 -9.90
N ALA A 163 8.77 6.95 -9.25
CA ALA A 163 8.87 7.57 -7.94
C ALA A 163 8.44 9.06 -7.97
N LEU A 164 8.86 9.80 -9.01
CA LEU A 164 8.46 11.18 -9.21
C LEU A 164 6.96 11.31 -9.54
N ALA A 165 6.39 10.36 -10.29
CA ALA A 165 4.96 10.28 -10.57
C ALA A 165 4.14 10.07 -9.30
N ILE A 166 4.57 9.16 -8.42
CA ILE A 166 3.94 8.91 -7.11
C ILE A 166 3.99 10.17 -6.24
N ALA A 167 5.16 10.79 -6.11
CA ALA A 167 5.34 12.01 -5.33
C ALA A 167 4.53 13.18 -5.91
N GLY A 168 4.56 13.37 -7.24
CA GLY A 168 3.79 14.40 -7.95
C GLY A 168 2.27 14.21 -7.84
N GLY A 169 1.80 12.98 -7.72
CA GLY A 169 0.40 12.64 -7.44
C GLY A 169 -0.04 13.00 -6.01
N GLY A 170 0.91 13.30 -5.13
CA GLY A 170 0.65 13.76 -3.76
C GLY A 170 0.60 12.64 -2.71
N ALA A 171 1.26 11.52 -2.95
CA ALA A 171 1.49 10.53 -1.90
C ALA A 171 2.33 11.14 -0.77
N ASP A 172 1.98 10.81 0.47
CA ASP A 172 2.68 11.30 1.66
C ASP A 172 3.97 10.50 1.90
N GLU A 173 4.01 9.24 1.46
CA GLU A 173 5.14 8.32 1.63
C GLU A 173 5.28 7.37 0.43
N LEU A 174 6.50 6.95 0.15
CA LEU A 174 6.83 5.97 -0.88
C LEU A 174 7.75 4.89 -0.31
N ASP A 175 7.29 3.63 -0.38
CA ASP A 175 8.11 2.45 -0.07
C ASP A 175 8.66 1.84 -1.36
N VAL A 176 9.97 1.61 -1.40
CA VAL A 176 10.63 0.99 -2.55
C VAL A 176 11.17 -0.39 -2.16
N ASP A 177 10.61 -1.43 -2.79
CA ASP A 177 11.16 -2.78 -2.74
C ASP A 177 12.32 -2.87 -3.74
N ALA A 178 13.55 -2.88 -3.21
CA ALA A 178 14.78 -2.85 -4.01
C ALA A 178 15.11 -4.17 -4.74
N ARG A 179 14.18 -5.15 -4.76
CA ARG A 179 14.37 -6.36 -5.56
C ARG A 179 14.42 -6.03 -7.05
N SER A 180 15.36 -6.67 -7.75
CA SER A 180 15.52 -6.49 -9.19
C SER A 180 14.27 -6.95 -9.95
N PRO A 181 13.97 -6.33 -11.11
CA PRO A 181 12.96 -6.81 -12.03
C PRO A 181 13.20 -8.29 -12.38
N GLY A 182 12.12 -9.09 -12.47
CA GLY A 182 12.22 -10.52 -12.78
C GLY A 182 12.61 -11.44 -11.61
N ALA A 183 12.96 -10.93 -10.45
CA ALA A 183 13.10 -11.71 -9.21
C ALA A 183 11.71 -11.95 -8.61
N GLY A 184 11.05 -13.01 -8.98
CA GLY A 184 9.76 -13.46 -8.48
C GLY A 184 9.83 -14.90 -8.04
#